data_130f4d16ea799db2fe7433b85d1f6646
#
_entry.id   130f4d16ea799db2fe7433b85d1f6646
#
_cell.length_a   1.000
_cell.length_b   1.000
_cell.length_c   1.000
_cell.angle_alpha   90.00
_cell.angle_beta   90.00
_cell.angle_gamma   90.00
#
_symmetry.space_group_name_H-M   'P 1'
#
loop_
_entity.id
_entity.type
_entity.pdbx_description
1 polymer ?
#
loop_
_entity_poly.entity_id
_entity_poly.type
_entity_poly.pdbx_seq_one_letter_code
_entity_poly.pdbx_strand_id
1 'polypeptide(L)'
;GEPAVRGAGEAEAPASWGRTSGKYREVGGPNSWLGWPKEPDSRGRDGGAWAQFENGYIYWHRVQGDAGPVTMRRDVFERWEREDYEYGPWGYPVSDERDIRIGGEIGQVQDFENGIAVRTPDDDVRLLHGGIAERFMGLGTADRNRLGFPAGDHSATNVPGYFTDFDNGVIYWSQANGTAVIYHGPIFDRYRELGFEGGRLGFLVEDEVINADGSRVAVFEYGTLRSDREGNVTEEDTGVDRKYDSLTDAQKEELGEVNDEGTTRESPDGTRGLYRDYKGGVVYWSAEHGGAVIFSTGVLNLYASTGYESGRYGFLVEDETVNADGSREAVFERGTITMDSDGNVTGSLED
;
A
#
# COMPACT_ATOMS: atom_id res chain seq x y z
N GLY A 1 19.95 -8.07 -26.53
CA GLY A 1 20.86 -7.79 -25.44
C GLY A 1 21.38 -9.08 -24.86
N GLU A 2 22.59 -9.07 -24.33
CA GLU A 2 23.14 -10.24 -23.65
C GLU A 2 22.24 -10.64 -22.47
N PRO A 3 22.13 -11.94 -22.17
CA PRO A 3 21.39 -12.39 -21.00
C PRO A 3 22.00 -11.84 -19.71
N ALA A 4 21.14 -11.54 -18.72
CA ALA A 4 21.60 -11.17 -17.39
C ALA A 4 22.52 -12.28 -16.88
N VAL A 5 23.71 -11.91 -16.42
CA VAL A 5 24.73 -12.84 -15.92
C VAL A 5 24.91 -12.60 -14.43
N ARG A 6 24.77 -13.67 -13.64
CA ARG A 6 25.00 -13.62 -12.21
C ARG A 6 26.18 -14.50 -11.84
N GLY A 7 27.38 -13.98 -11.98
CA GLY A 7 28.62 -14.70 -11.71
C GLY A 7 29.51 -14.82 -12.94
N ALA A 8 30.74 -15.27 -12.75
CA ALA A 8 31.73 -15.34 -13.80
C ALA A 8 31.97 -16.79 -14.23
N GLY A 9 31.93 -17.03 -15.53
CA GLY A 9 32.46 -18.26 -16.13
C GLY A 9 31.48 -18.97 -17.06
N GLU A 10 32.01 -19.52 -18.10
CA GLU A 10 31.32 -20.49 -18.96
C GLU A 10 31.46 -21.89 -18.33
N ALA A 11 30.35 -22.61 -18.29
CA ALA A 11 30.34 -23.97 -17.78
C ALA A 11 29.93 -24.98 -18.85
N GLU A 12 30.66 -26.07 -18.98
CA GLU A 12 30.19 -27.24 -19.71
C GLU A 12 29.08 -27.92 -18.92
N ALA A 13 28.17 -28.66 -19.59
CA ALA A 13 27.10 -29.40 -18.96
C ALA A 13 27.67 -30.60 -18.18
N PRO A 14 28.01 -30.50 -16.90
CA PRO A 14 28.55 -31.62 -16.14
C PRO A 14 27.48 -32.65 -15.84
N ALA A 15 27.90 -33.90 -15.65
CA ALA A 15 27.03 -35.01 -15.27
C ALA A 15 26.38 -34.81 -13.89
N SER A 16 26.96 -33.93 -13.05
CA SER A 16 26.46 -33.64 -11.72
C SER A 16 26.65 -32.14 -11.42
N TRP A 17 25.57 -31.40 -11.34
CA TRP A 17 25.54 -30.00 -10.94
C TRP A 17 24.93 -29.86 -9.55
N GLY A 18 25.11 -30.83 -8.70
CA GLY A 18 24.57 -30.76 -7.38
C GLY A 18 23.05 -30.74 -7.38
N ARG A 19 22.46 -29.68 -6.81
CA ARG A 19 21.02 -29.61 -6.55
C ARG A 19 20.16 -29.29 -7.79
N THR A 20 20.73 -28.75 -8.86
CA THR A 20 19.96 -28.28 -10.02
C THR A 20 19.97 -29.25 -11.20
N SER A 21 20.91 -30.22 -11.25
CA SER A 21 21.10 -31.07 -12.42
C SER A 21 19.91 -31.99 -12.73
N GLY A 22 19.23 -32.49 -11.70
CA GLY A 22 18.04 -33.33 -11.88
C GLY A 22 16.90 -32.60 -12.57
N LYS A 23 16.65 -31.38 -12.16
CA LYS A 23 15.64 -30.51 -12.78
C LYS A 23 16.00 -30.19 -14.24
N TYR A 24 17.25 -29.90 -14.53
CA TYR A 24 17.71 -29.63 -15.88
C TYR A 24 17.44 -30.82 -16.82
N ARG A 25 17.73 -32.04 -16.37
CA ARG A 25 17.43 -33.26 -17.15
C ARG A 25 15.91 -33.47 -17.31
N GLU A 26 15.15 -33.24 -16.24
CA GLU A 26 13.68 -33.37 -16.23
C GLU A 26 13.02 -32.50 -17.28
N VAL A 27 13.44 -31.25 -17.44
CA VAL A 27 12.87 -30.33 -18.44
C VAL A 27 13.37 -30.56 -19.86
N GLY A 28 14.35 -31.43 -20.07
CA GLY A 28 14.84 -31.80 -21.39
C GLY A 28 16.28 -31.39 -21.72
N GLY A 29 17.00 -30.85 -20.76
CA GLY A 29 18.42 -30.51 -20.93
C GLY A 29 18.65 -29.43 -21.98
N PRO A 30 19.74 -29.56 -22.80
CA PRO A 30 20.09 -28.53 -23.80
C PRO A 30 19.04 -28.33 -24.89
N ASN A 31 18.17 -29.30 -25.12
CA ASN A 31 17.10 -29.24 -26.09
C ASN A 31 15.82 -28.56 -25.53
N SER A 32 15.80 -28.27 -24.24
CA SER A 32 14.70 -27.52 -23.62
C SER A 32 14.80 -26.02 -23.93
N TRP A 33 13.77 -25.28 -23.53
CA TRP A 33 13.77 -23.82 -23.65
C TRP A 33 14.92 -23.15 -22.87
N LEU A 34 15.47 -23.81 -21.82
CA LEU A 34 16.62 -23.29 -21.05
C LEU A 34 17.89 -23.16 -21.90
N GLY A 35 18.09 -24.08 -22.86
CA GLY A 35 19.31 -24.13 -23.65
C GLY A 35 20.51 -24.72 -22.90
N TRP A 36 21.71 -24.31 -23.31
CA TRP A 36 22.95 -24.80 -22.72
C TRP A 36 23.28 -24.08 -21.42
N PRO A 37 23.92 -24.79 -20.46
CA PRO A 37 24.39 -24.18 -19.24
C PRO A 37 25.51 -23.17 -19.49
N LYS A 38 25.51 -22.12 -18.68
CA LYS A 38 26.56 -21.10 -18.64
C LYS A 38 27.45 -21.24 -17.42
N GLU A 39 26.89 -21.71 -16.31
CA GLU A 39 27.60 -21.90 -15.06
C GLU A 39 27.11 -23.15 -14.33
N PRO A 40 28.00 -23.83 -13.57
CA PRO A 40 27.59 -24.87 -12.64
C PRO A 40 26.83 -24.28 -11.45
N ASP A 41 26.36 -25.14 -10.53
CA ASP A 41 25.69 -24.68 -9.31
C ASP A 41 26.55 -23.68 -8.55
N SER A 42 25.93 -22.56 -8.22
CA SER A 42 26.47 -21.54 -7.32
C SER A 42 25.66 -21.52 -6.03
N ARG A 43 26.22 -20.95 -4.98
CA ARG A 43 25.56 -20.87 -3.68
C ARG A 43 24.64 -19.67 -3.61
N GLY A 44 23.43 -19.88 -3.10
CA GLY A 44 22.48 -18.85 -2.75
C GLY A 44 22.37 -18.65 -1.24
N ARG A 45 21.40 -17.83 -0.84
CA ARG A 45 21.11 -17.56 0.57
C ARG A 45 20.75 -18.85 1.31
N ASP A 46 21.23 -18.99 2.54
CA ASP A 46 20.81 -20.01 3.49
C ASP A 46 20.91 -21.45 2.92
N GLY A 47 22.04 -21.76 2.29
CA GLY A 47 22.34 -23.09 1.77
C GLY A 47 21.65 -23.43 0.45
N GLY A 48 21.04 -22.45 -0.22
CA GLY A 48 20.47 -22.65 -1.54
C GLY A 48 21.50 -22.78 -2.63
N ALA A 49 21.05 -23.16 -3.82
CA ALA A 49 21.89 -23.29 -5.02
C ALA A 49 21.15 -22.80 -6.25
N TRP A 50 21.89 -22.32 -7.24
CA TRP A 50 21.34 -21.90 -8.51
C TRP A 50 22.31 -22.18 -9.66
N ALA A 51 21.77 -22.33 -10.85
CA ALA A 51 22.54 -22.49 -12.07
C ALA A 51 21.97 -21.62 -13.17
N GLN A 52 22.84 -21.05 -14.00
CA GLN A 52 22.48 -20.21 -15.15
C GLN A 52 22.56 -20.99 -16.45
N PHE A 53 21.56 -20.75 -17.30
CA PHE A 53 21.48 -21.30 -18.67
C PHE A 53 21.33 -20.15 -19.67
N GLU A 54 21.34 -20.47 -20.96
CA GLU A 54 21.22 -19.45 -22.01
C GLU A 54 19.96 -18.59 -21.88
N ASN A 55 18.83 -19.21 -21.51
CA ASN A 55 17.52 -18.56 -21.51
C ASN A 55 16.84 -18.50 -20.15
N GLY A 56 17.54 -18.86 -19.09
CA GLY A 56 16.95 -18.83 -17.75
C GLY A 56 17.85 -19.43 -16.67
N TYR A 57 17.21 -19.79 -15.58
CA TYR A 57 17.89 -20.23 -14.37
C TYR A 57 17.17 -21.44 -13.77
N ILE A 58 17.87 -22.20 -12.93
CA ILE A 58 17.28 -23.16 -12.00
C ILE A 58 17.73 -22.77 -10.61
N TYR A 59 16.78 -22.67 -9.68
CA TYR A 59 17.02 -22.37 -8.28
C TYR A 59 16.59 -23.53 -7.39
N TRP A 60 17.39 -23.81 -6.38
CA TRP A 60 17.06 -24.76 -5.34
C TRP A 60 17.22 -24.13 -3.96
N HIS A 61 16.26 -24.40 -3.09
CA HIS A 61 16.35 -24.18 -1.65
C HIS A 61 15.38 -25.12 -0.94
N ARG A 62 15.69 -25.50 0.30
CA ARG A 62 14.84 -26.40 1.08
C ARG A 62 13.42 -25.89 1.29
N VAL A 63 13.18 -24.58 1.20
CA VAL A 63 11.84 -23.98 1.31
C VAL A 63 10.88 -24.50 0.23
N GLN A 64 11.39 -25.00 -0.88
CA GLN A 64 10.59 -25.57 -1.96
C GLN A 64 9.97 -26.92 -1.60
N GLY A 65 10.51 -27.58 -0.57
CA GLY A 65 9.98 -28.87 -0.11
C GLY A 65 9.99 -29.95 -1.19
N ASP A 66 8.89 -30.71 -1.30
CA ASP A 66 8.74 -31.80 -2.26
C ASP A 66 8.67 -31.34 -3.73
N ALA A 67 8.35 -30.06 -3.97
CA ALA A 67 8.37 -29.50 -5.32
C ALA A 67 9.79 -29.51 -5.93
N GLY A 68 10.80 -29.44 -5.07
CA GLY A 68 12.20 -29.45 -5.49
C GLY A 68 12.62 -28.20 -6.24
N PRO A 69 13.74 -28.27 -6.99
CA PRO A 69 14.25 -27.14 -7.76
C PRO A 69 13.24 -26.64 -8.78
N VAL A 70 13.27 -25.34 -9.05
CA VAL A 70 12.35 -24.69 -9.99
C VAL A 70 13.13 -23.97 -11.09
N THR A 71 12.52 -23.87 -12.26
CA THR A 71 13.03 -23.08 -13.38
C THR A 71 12.56 -21.64 -13.26
N MET A 72 13.32 -20.72 -13.85
CA MET A 72 12.94 -19.32 -13.94
C MET A 72 13.33 -18.77 -15.30
N ARG A 73 12.41 -18.14 -16.01
CA ARG A 73 12.70 -17.46 -17.27
C ARG A 73 13.54 -16.20 -17.03
N ARG A 74 14.32 -15.83 -18.04
CA ARG A 74 15.23 -14.69 -17.93
C ARG A 74 14.51 -13.37 -17.63
N ASP A 75 13.33 -13.13 -18.21
CA ASP A 75 12.57 -11.89 -17.97
C ASP A 75 12.09 -11.78 -16.53
N VAL A 76 11.64 -12.87 -15.92
CA VAL A 76 11.30 -12.93 -14.49
C VAL A 76 12.55 -12.69 -13.65
N PHE A 77 13.65 -13.33 -13.99
CA PHE A 77 14.93 -13.15 -13.30
C PHE A 77 15.37 -11.66 -13.34
N GLU A 78 15.34 -11.04 -14.50
CA GLU A 78 15.74 -9.63 -14.65
C GLU A 78 14.89 -8.68 -13.83
N ARG A 79 13.60 -8.96 -13.68
CA ARG A 79 12.72 -8.17 -12.81
C ARG A 79 13.02 -8.42 -11.32
N TRP A 80 13.19 -9.68 -10.94
CA TRP A 80 13.49 -10.09 -9.56
C TRP A 80 14.88 -9.62 -9.12
N GLU A 81 15.84 -9.58 -10.03
CA GLU A 81 17.18 -9.04 -9.80
C GLU A 81 17.15 -7.63 -9.20
N ARG A 82 16.24 -6.80 -9.68
CA ARG A 82 16.08 -5.43 -9.16
C ARG A 82 15.58 -5.38 -7.71
N GLU A 83 15.04 -6.48 -7.21
CA GLU A 83 14.57 -6.64 -5.84
C GLU A 83 15.54 -7.49 -4.99
N ASP A 84 16.81 -7.57 -5.39
CA ASP A 84 17.90 -8.23 -4.66
C ASP A 84 17.75 -9.75 -4.57
N TYR A 85 17.20 -10.41 -5.58
CA TYR A 85 17.12 -11.86 -5.70
C TYR A 85 16.52 -12.53 -4.46
N GLU A 86 17.05 -13.71 -4.07
CA GLU A 86 16.66 -14.46 -2.86
C GLU A 86 17.00 -13.73 -1.54
N TYR A 87 17.82 -12.68 -1.62
CA TYR A 87 18.16 -11.85 -0.46
C TYR A 87 17.14 -10.74 -0.22
N GLY A 88 16.29 -10.45 -1.20
CA GLY A 88 15.28 -9.40 -1.12
C GLY A 88 13.94 -9.87 -0.56
N PRO A 89 12.92 -8.98 -0.59
CA PRO A 89 11.63 -9.24 0.06
C PRO A 89 10.87 -10.43 -0.50
N TRP A 90 11.03 -10.77 -1.78
CA TRP A 90 10.31 -11.90 -2.39
C TRP A 90 10.87 -13.27 -1.99
N GLY A 91 12.16 -13.33 -1.63
CA GLY A 91 12.82 -14.57 -1.30
C GLY A 91 13.05 -15.48 -2.53
N TYR A 92 13.13 -16.79 -2.30
CA TYR A 92 13.32 -17.77 -3.36
C TYR A 92 12.05 -18.03 -4.17
N PRO A 93 12.19 -18.34 -5.47
CA PRO A 93 11.09 -18.94 -6.22
C PRO A 93 10.76 -20.32 -5.66
N VAL A 94 9.47 -20.64 -5.53
CA VAL A 94 9.01 -21.89 -4.93
C VAL A 94 8.13 -22.73 -5.85
N SER A 95 7.84 -22.26 -7.04
CA SER A 95 7.14 -23.00 -8.09
C SER A 95 7.74 -22.75 -9.45
N ASP A 96 7.51 -23.66 -10.39
CA ASP A 96 7.65 -23.35 -11.81
C ASP A 96 6.54 -22.37 -12.23
N GLU A 97 6.77 -21.71 -13.34
CA GLU A 97 5.77 -20.85 -13.97
C GLU A 97 4.59 -21.69 -14.46
N ARG A 98 3.38 -21.16 -14.29
CA ARG A 98 2.15 -21.75 -14.78
C ARG A 98 1.26 -20.71 -15.43
N ASP A 99 0.38 -21.17 -16.32
CA ASP A 99 -0.59 -20.28 -16.96
C ASP A 99 -1.65 -19.78 -15.98
N ILE A 100 -2.06 -18.53 -16.16
CA ILE A 100 -3.22 -17.93 -15.52
C ILE A 100 -4.10 -17.30 -16.59
N ARG A 101 -5.40 -17.58 -16.55
CA ARG A 101 -6.35 -17.01 -17.50
C ARG A 101 -7.19 -15.95 -16.81
N ILE A 102 -7.18 -14.74 -17.37
CA ILE A 102 -7.94 -13.59 -16.85
C ILE A 102 -8.61 -12.89 -18.03
N GLY A 103 -9.95 -12.78 -18.01
CA GLY A 103 -10.69 -12.07 -19.06
C GLY A 103 -10.52 -12.67 -20.46
N GLY A 104 -10.24 -13.97 -20.56
CA GLY A 104 -10.00 -14.64 -21.85
C GLY A 104 -8.57 -14.55 -22.35
N GLU A 105 -7.70 -13.79 -21.69
CA GLU A 105 -6.28 -13.69 -22.01
C GLU A 105 -5.45 -14.59 -21.11
N ILE A 106 -4.29 -15.01 -21.58
CA ILE A 106 -3.39 -15.91 -20.86
C ILE A 106 -2.13 -15.14 -20.51
N GLY A 107 -1.78 -15.15 -19.21
CA GLY A 107 -0.49 -14.79 -18.68
C GLY A 107 0.12 -15.95 -17.91
N GLN A 108 1.19 -15.71 -17.18
CA GLN A 108 1.86 -16.72 -16.36
C GLN A 108 2.10 -16.18 -14.95
N VAL A 109 2.14 -17.10 -13.99
CA VAL A 109 2.43 -16.81 -12.59
C VAL A 109 3.52 -17.74 -12.10
N GLN A 110 4.45 -17.18 -11.33
CA GLN A 110 5.45 -17.95 -10.59
C GLN A 110 5.40 -17.54 -9.13
N ASP A 111 5.37 -18.52 -8.23
CA ASP A 111 5.33 -18.29 -6.79
C ASP A 111 6.74 -18.09 -6.22
N PHE A 112 6.84 -17.17 -5.25
CA PHE A 112 8.01 -16.92 -4.42
C PHE A 112 7.65 -17.13 -2.95
N GLU A 113 8.64 -17.13 -2.06
CA GLU A 113 8.39 -17.28 -0.62
C GLU A 113 7.38 -16.27 -0.10
N ASN A 114 7.44 -15.01 -0.54
CA ASN A 114 6.65 -13.90 0.00
C ASN A 114 5.89 -13.11 -1.07
N GLY A 115 5.64 -13.70 -2.20
CA GLY A 115 4.93 -13.02 -3.28
C GLY A 115 4.85 -13.84 -4.55
N ILE A 116 4.56 -13.17 -5.65
CA ILE A 116 4.45 -13.77 -6.98
C ILE A 116 5.06 -12.87 -8.05
N ALA A 117 5.46 -13.49 -9.15
CA ALA A 117 5.73 -12.81 -10.41
C ALA A 117 4.61 -13.12 -11.39
N VAL A 118 4.08 -12.10 -12.05
CA VAL A 118 3.06 -12.25 -13.08
C VAL A 118 3.60 -11.72 -14.40
N ARG A 119 3.62 -12.59 -15.43
CA ARG A 119 3.84 -12.13 -16.81
C ARG A 119 2.49 -11.87 -17.43
N THR A 120 2.30 -10.63 -17.88
CA THR A 120 1.06 -10.21 -18.54
C THR A 120 1.01 -10.68 -19.98
N PRO A 121 -0.16 -10.66 -20.65
CA PRO A 121 -0.25 -10.97 -22.08
C PRO A 121 0.64 -10.09 -22.98
N ASP A 122 1.01 -8.91 -22.51
CA ASP A 122 1.93 -7.99 -23.20
C ASP A 122 3.42 -8.26 -22.89
N ASP A 123 3.72 -9.37 -22.23
CA ASP A 123 5.06 -9.79 -21.83
C ASP A 123 5.75 -8.87 -20.78
N ASP A 124 4.97 -8.07 -20.07
CA ASP A 124 5.47 -7.33 -18.90
C ASP A 124 5.52 -8.26 -17.69
N VAL A 125 6.58 -8.17 -16.90
CA VAL A 125 6.71 -8.89 -15.63
C VAL A 125 6.46 -7.94 -14.47
N ARG A 126 5.49 -8.29 -13.62
CA ARG A 126 5.13 -7.53 -12.42
C ARG A 126 5.32 -8.38 -11.18
N LEU A 127 5.92 -7.80 -10.15
CA LEU A 127 6.08 -8.48 -8.86
C LEU A 127 5.03 -7.95 -7.88
N LEU A 128 4.26 -8.88 -7.30
CA LEU A 128 3.29 -8.61 -6.24
C LEU A 128 3.80 -9.22 -4.94
N HIS A 129 3.68 -8.50 -3.83
CA HIS A 129 4.22 -8.93 -2.55
C HIS A 129 3.13 -9.22 -1.52
N GLY A 130 3.38 -10.18 -0.63
CA GLY A 130 2.63 -10.41 0.59
C GLY A 130 1.12 -10.50 0.41
N GLY A 131 0.39 -9.70 1.18
CA GLY A 131 -1.07 -9.71 1.21
C GLY A 131 -1.73 -9.39 -0.12
N ILE A 132 -1.13 -8.51 -0.93
CA ILE A 132 -1.67 -8.18 -2.26
C ILE A 132 -1.57 -9.39 -3.19
N ALA A 133 -0.43 -10.10 -3.18
CA ALA A 133 -0.26 -11.32 -3.96
C ALA A 133 -1.27 -12.41 -3.55
N GLU A 134 -1.42 -12.63 -2.24
CA GLU A 134 -2.39 -13.59 -1.70
C GLU A 134 -3.82 -13.22 -2.10
N ARG A 135 -4.17 -11.94 -1.98
CA ARG A 135 -5.51 -11.49 -2.35
C ARG A 135 -5.79 -11.68 -3.83
N PHE A 136 -4.87 -11.28 -4.70
CA PHE A 136 -5.02 -11.45 -6.15
C PHE A 136 -5.22 -12.93 -6.53
N MET A 137 -4.40 -13.82 -5.99
CA MET A 137 -4.52 -15.25 -6.26
C MET A 137 -5.79 -15.87 -5.64
N GLY A 138 -6.28 -15.30 -4.54
CA GLY A 138 -7.50 -15.76 -3.85
C GLY A 138 -8.81 -15.22 -4.40
N LEU A 139 -8.78 -14.26 -5.31
CA LEU A 139 -10.00 -13.74 -5.93
C LEU A 139 -10.73 -14.82 -6.71
N GLY A 140 -12.06 -14.78 -6.66
CA GLY A 140 -12.90 -15.61 -7.53
C GLY A 140 -12.73 -15.22 -9.01
N THR A 141 -13.08 -16.14 -9.90
CA THR A 141 -12.89 -15.94 -11.35
C THR A 141 -13.54 -14.66 -11.86
N ALA A 142 -14.78 -14.39 -11.45
CA ALA A 142 -15.51 -13.18 -11.88
C ALA A 142 -14.81 -11.90 -11.43
N ASP A 143 -14.37 -11.84 -10.18
CA ASP A 143 -13.69 -10.66 -9.63
C ASP A 143 -12.31 -10.46 -10.23
N ARG A 144 -11.56 -11.54 -10.44
CA ARG A 144 -10.25 -11.47 -11.09
C ARG A 144 -10.37 -11.04 -12.54
N ASN A 145 -11.37 -11.54 -13.26
CA ASN A 145 -11.64 -11.10 -14.63
C ASN A 145 -12.04 -9.62 -14.70
N ARG A 146 -12.77 -9.15 -13.71
CA ARG A 146 -13.12 -7.72 -13.60
C ARG A 146 -11.89 -6.86 -13.33
N LEU A 147 -11.01 -7.30 -12.44
CA LEU A 147 -9.80 -6.55 -12.05
C LEU A 147 -8.76 -6.52 -13.17
N GLY A 148 -8.57 -7.62 -13.87
CA GLY A 148 -7.58 -7.74 -14.92
C GLY A 148 -6.17 -8.12 -14.40
N PHE A 149 -5.19 -8.02 -15.30
CA PHE A 149 -3.78 -8.25 -14.96
C PHE A 149 -3.17 -7.07 -14.23
N PRO A 150 -2.09 -7.31 -13.47
CA PRO A 150 -1.32 -6.20 -12.89
C PRO A 150 -0.83 -5.24 -13.99
N ALA A 151 -1.04 -3.95 -13.77
CA ALA A 151 -0.63 -2.87 -14.68
C ALA A 151 0.53 -2.05 -14.11
N GLY A 152 0.86 -2.25 -12.83
CA GLY A 152 1.95 -1.59 -12.13
C GLY A 152 2.65 -2.54 -11.16
N ASP A 153 3.73 -2.03 -10.58
CA ASP A 153 4.48 -2.74 -9.56
C ASP A 153 3.87 -2.50 -8.16
N HIS A 154 4.30 -3.31 -7.21
CA HIS A 154 4.03 -3.12 -5.80
C HIS A 154 4.61 -1.77 -5.34
N SER A 155 3.75 -0.87 -4.89
CA SER A 155 4.11 0.51 -4.58
C SER A 155 3.72 0.88 -3.15
N ALA A 156 4.59 1.63 -2.47
CA ALA A 156 4.29 2.17 -1.16
C ALA A 156 3.30 3.34 -1.26
N THR A 157 2.46 3.47 -0.24
CA THR A 157 1.53 4.60 -0.08
C THR A 157 2.18 5.74 0.71
N ASN A 158 1.54 6.92 0.72
CA ASN A 158 1.99 8.08 1.52
C ASN A 158 1.81 7.88 3.03
N VAL A 159 0.98 6.92 3.42
CA VAL A 159 0.77 6.46 4.79
C VAL A 159 1.13 4.98 4.84
N PRO A 160 1.39 4.36 6.02
CA PRO A 160 1.87 2.98 6.06
C PRO A 160 0.95 1.99 5.35
N GLY A 161 1.40 1.50 4.21
CA GLY A 161 0.67 0.56 3.38
C GLY A 161 1.27 0.43 1.99
N TYR A 162 0.57 -0.34 1.15
CA TYR A 162 0.98 -0.61 -0.22
C TYR A 162 -0.23 -0.70 -1.13
N PHE A 163 0.01 -0.53 -2.43
CA PHE A 163 -1.00 -0.77 -3.44
C PHE A 163 -0.36 -1.36 -4.70
N THR A 164 -1.17 -2.00 -5.50
CA THR A 164 -0.82 -2.43 -6.85
C THR A 164 -1.95 -2.05 -7.79
N ASP A 165 -1.59 -1.39 -8.88
CA ASP A 165 -2.51 -1.07 -9.96
C ASP A 165 -2.73 -2.30 -10.85
N PHE A 166 -3.99 -2.49 -11.27
CA PHE A 166 -4.41 -3.49 -12.23
C PHE A 166 -5.07 -2.80 -13.42
N ASP A 167 -5.32 -3.54 -14.47
CA ASP A 167 -5.94 -2.97 -15.69
C ASP A 167 -7.25 -2.22 -15.39
N ASN A 168 -8.05 -2.73 -14.45
CA ASN A 168 -9.38 -2.18 -14.16
C ASN A 168 -9.63 -1.90 -12.67
N GLY A 169 -8.59 -1.68 -11.90
CA GLY A 169 -8.74 -1.36 -10.48
C GLY A 169 -7.44 -1.38 -9.71
N VAL A 170 -7.56 -1.43 -8.39
CA VAL A 170 -6.44 -1.39 -7.44
C VAL A 170 -6.69 -2.33 -6.28
N ILE A 171 -5.67 -3.03 -5.83
CA ILE A 171 -5.66 -3.69 -4.53
C ILE A 171 -4.83 -2.85 -3.58
N TYR A 172 -5.43 -2.43 -2.47
CA TYR A 172 -4.76 -1.76 -1.36
C TYR A 172 -4.46 -2.74 -0.24
N TRP A 173 -3.33 -2.54 0.41
CA TRP A 173 -3.00 -3.19 1.67
C TRP A 173 -2.57 -2.16 2.70
N SER A 174 -3.10 -2.29 3.92
CA SER A 174 -2.60 -1.56 5.09
C SER A 174 -2.50 -2.50 6.27
N GLN A 175 -1.61 -2.18 7.20
CA GLN A 175 -1.45 -2.98 8.43
C GLN A 175 -2.74 -3.02 9.24
N ALA A 176 -3.48 -1.91 9.28
CA ALA A 176 -4.71 -1.78 10.06
C ALA A 176 -5.89 -2.53 9.43
N ASN A 177 -6.00 -2.57 8.10
CA ASN A 177 -7.21 -2.99 7.40
C ASN A 177 -7.04 -4.25 6.53
N GLY A 178 -5.80 -4.75 6.38
CA GLY A 178 -5.53 -5.83 5.45
C GLY A 178 -5.70 -5.39 4.00
N THR A 179 -6.25 -6.26 3.14
CA THR A 179 -6.44 -5.98 1.72
C THR A 179 -7.87 -5.58 1.38
N ALA A 180 -8.01 -4.68 0.41
CA ALA A 180 -9.29 -4.27 -0.13
C ALA A 180 -9.15 -3.95 -1.63
N VAL A 181 -10.19 -4.25 -2.40
CA VAL A 181 -10.21 -4.10 -3.86
C VAL A 181 -11.20 -3.02 -4.26
N ILE A 182 -10.75 -2.09 -5.10
CA ILE A 182 -11.60 -1.09 -5.74
C ILE A 182 -11.43 -1.19 -7.25
N TYR A 183 -12.52 -1.09 -7.99
CA TYR A 183 -12.51 -1.15 -9.45
C TYR A 183 -12.62 0.24 -10.06
N HIS A 184 -12.08 0.43 -11.26
CA HIS A 184 -12.29 1.67 -12.01
C HIS A 184 -13.77 1.94 -12.20
N GLY A 185 -14.15 3.19 -12.06
CA GLY A 185 -15.53 3.64 -12.15
C GLY A 185 -15.75 4.96 -11.41
N PRO A 186 -17.03 5.35 -11.20
CA PRO A 186 -17.36 6.66 -10.63
C PRO A 186 -16.79 6.88 -9.21
N ILE A 187 -16.82 5.85 -8.36
CA ILE A 187 -16.28 5.94 -7.00
C ILE A 187 -14.77 6.09 -7.04
N PHE A 188 -14.08 5.29 -7.86
CA PHE A 188 -12.63 5.39 -8.01
C PHE A 188 -12.21 6.79 -8.51
N ASP A 189 -12.95 7.35 -9.47
CA ASP A 189 -12.68 8.69 -10.00
C ASP A 189 -12.84 9.76 -8.90
N ARG A 190 -13.89 9.65 -8.09
CA ARG A 190 -14.09 10.55 -6.95
C ARG A 190 -12.99 10.40 -5.90
N TYR A 191 -12.59 9.17 -5.59
CA TYR A 191 -11.50 8.88 -4.66
C TYR A 191 -10.18 9.50 -5.13
N ARG A 192 -9.90 9.43 -6.43
CA ARG A 192 -8.73 10.10 -7.04
C ARG A 192 -8.79 11.63 -6.83
N GLU A 193 -9.92 12.24 -7.09
CA GLU A 193 -10.11 13.70 -6.88
C GLU A 193 -9.87 14.10 -5.41
N LEU A 194 -10.21 13.21 -4.48
CA LEU A 194 -10.03 13.43 -3.04
C LEU A 194 -8.62 13.09 -2.53
N GLY A 195 -7.70 12.69 -3.40
CA GLY A 195 -6.31 12.43 -3.06
C GLY A 195 -5.97 11.00 -2.66
N PHE A 196 -6.81 10.03 -3.01
CA PHE A 196 -6.62 8.62 -2.69
C PHE A 196 -6.46 8.39 -1.17
N GLU A 197 -5.59 7.45 -0.75
CA GLU A 197 -5.37 7.12 0.66
C GLU A 197 -4.73 8.24 1.48
N GLY A 198 -4.05 9.16 0.82
CA GLY A 198 -3.51 10.36 1.47
C GLY A 198 -4.52 11.48 1.68
N GLY A 199 -5.69 11.36 1.06
CA GLY A 199 -6.77 12.32 1.18
C GLY A 199 -7.66 12.08 2.41
N ARG A 200 -8.72 12.88 2.53
CA ARG A 200 -9.60 12.87 3.71
C ARG A 200 -10.37 11.57 3.97
N LEU A 201 -10.53 10.71 2.97
CA LEU A 201 -11.20 9.42 3.16
C LEU A 201 -10.29 8.33 3.72
N GLY A 202 -8.97 8.48 3.59
CA GLY A 202 -8.03 7.46 4.03
C GLY A 202 -8.03 6.22 3.15
N PHE A 203 -7.59 5.08 3.71
CA PHE A 203 -7.57 3.81 3.00
C PHE A 203 -8.95 3.25 2.74
N LEU A 204 -9.08 2.53 1.64
CA LEU A 204 -10.18 1.61 1.41
C LEU A 204 -10.11 0.48 2.45
N VAL A 205 -11.19 0.23 3.18
CA VAL A 205 -11.21 -0.77 4.27
C VAL A 205 -11.95 -2.04 3.93
N GLU A 206 -12.83 -2.00 2.93
CA GLU A 206 -13.59 -3.15 2.44
C GLU A 206 -13.58 -3.14 0.91
N ASP A 207 -13.79 -4.32 0.31
CA ASP A 207 -13.93 -4.41 -1.14
C ASP A 207 -15.12 -3.56 -1.61
N GLU A 208 -14.93 -2.86 -2.72
CA GLU A 208 -16.03 -2.20 -3.39
C GLU A 208 -17.11 -3.23 -3.76
N VAL A 209 -18.36 -2.94 -3.41
CA VAL A 209 -19.51 -3.76 -3.78
C VAL A 209 -20.12 -3.17 -5.04
N ILE A 210 -20.24 -4.01 -6.07
CA ILE A 210 -20.93 -3.67 -7.32
C ILE A 210 -22.20 -4.49 -7.37
N ASN A 211 -23.36 -3.80 -7.28
CA ASN A 211 -24.66 -4.44 -7.29
C ASN A 211 -25.11 -4.80 -8.71
N ALA A 212 -26.09 -5.70 -8.82
CA ALA A 212 -26.61 -6.16 -10.10
C ALA A 212 -27.21 -5.03 -10.95
N ASP A 213 -27.74 -3.98 -10.32
CA ASP A 213 -28.31 -2.80 -11.00
C ASP A 213 -27.24 -1.80 -11.46
N GLY A 214 -25.96 -2.05 -11.18
CA GLY A 214 -24.85 -1.17 -11.49
C GLY A 214 -24.52 -0.13 -10.43
N SER A 215 -25.29 -0.05 -9.36
CA SER A 215 -24.95 0.81 -8.22
C SER A 215 -23.77 0.21 -7.46
N ARG A 216 -22.96 1.07 -6.80
CA ARG A 216 -21.73 0.67 -6.12
C ARG A 216 -21.61 1.33 -4.75
N VAL A 217 -20.86 0.67 -3.87
CA VAL A 217 -20.52 1.18 -2.53
C VAL A 217 -19.06 0.86 -2.24
N ALA A 218 -18.32 1.84 -1.74
CA ALA A 218 -16.98 1.64 -1.20
C ALA A 218 -16.86 2.31 0.17
N VAL A 219 -16.32 1.56 1.13
CA VAL A 219 -16.12 2.00 2.51
C VAL A 219 -14.65 2.29 2.75
N PHE A 220 -14.37 3.49 3.23
CA PHE A 220 -13.02 3.98 3.54
C PHE A 220 -12.90 4.20 5.05
N GLU A 221 -11.69 4.44 5.53
CA GLU A 221 -11.44 4.65 6.96
C GLU A 221 -12.32 5.76 7.55
N TYR A 222 -12.57 6.83 6.77
CA TYR A 222 -13.21 8.03 7.27
C TYR A 222 -14.45 8.46 6.49
N GLY A 223 -15.02 7.58 5.71
CA GLY A 223 -16.24 7.87 4.96
C GLY A 223 -16.65 6.76 4.02
N THR A 224 -17.83 6.92 3.42
CA THR A 224 -18.38 5.98 2.46
C THR A 224 -18.78 6.73 1.20
N LEU A 225 -18.39 6.20 0.04
CA LEU A 225 -18.84 6.68 -1.26
C LEU A 225 -19.84 5.69 -1.86
N ARG A 226 -20.92 6.22 -2.41
CA ARG A 226 -21.93 5.46 -3.14
C ARG A 226 -22.09 6.04 -4.53
N SER A 227 -22.32 5.17 -5.51
CA SER A 227 -22.75 5.62 -6.83
C SER A 227 -24.03 4.92 -7.23
N ASP A 228 -24.91 5.66 -7.91
CA ASP A 228 -26.10 5.08 -8.52
C ASP A 228 -25.74 4.43 -9.87
N ARG A 229 -26.71 3.81 -10.51
CA ARG A 229 -26.48 3.14 -11.80
C ARG A 229 -26.14 4.11 -12.94
N GLU A 230 -26.47 5.38 -12.80
CA GLU A 230 -26.10 6.46 -13.73
C GLU A 230 -24.68 6.99 -13.49
N GLY A 231 -24.04 6.60 -12.39
CA GLY A 231 -22.70 7.03 -12.03
C GLY A 231 -22.65 8.30 -11.18
N ASN A 232 -23.76 8.75 -10.62
CA ASN A 232 -23.77 9.87 -9.68
C ASN A 232 -23.24 9.42 -8.34
N VAL A 233 -22.25 10.14 -7.82
CA VAL A 233 -21.59 9.78 -6.55
C VAL A 233 -22.12 10.64 -5.43
N THR A 234 -22.47 10.00 -4.31
CA THR A 234 -22.83 10.63 -3.05
C THR A 234 -21.87 10.19 -1.96
N GLU A 235 -21.68 11.05 -0.97
CA GLU A 235 -20.77 10.87 0.14
C GLU A 235 -21.52 11.00 1.46
N GLU A 236 -21.26 10.10 2.40
CA GLU A 236 -21.76 10.23 3.76
C GLU A 236 -20.92 11.22 4.55
N ASP A 237 -21.56 11.95 5.49
CA ASP A 237 -20.90 12.94 6.34
C ASP A 237 -19.70 12.33 7.09
N THR A 238 -18.59 13.08 7.08
CA THR A 238 -17.39 12.72 7.84
C THR A 238 -17.50 13.21 9.29
N GLY A 239 -16.62 12.73 10.17
CA GLY A 239 -16.52 13.24 11.54
C GLY A 239 -16.10 14.72 11.59
N VAL A 240 -15.31 15.18 10.62
CA VAL A 240 -14.95 16.60 10.48
C VAL A 240 -16.17 17.44 10.16
N ASP A 241 -17.01 17.01 9.21
CA ASP A 241 -18.24 17.70 8.86
C ASP A 241 -19.18 17.83 10.07
N ARG A 242 -19.39 16.73 10.79
CA ARG A 242 -20.23 16.75 12.01
C ARG A 242 -19.66 17.69 13.06
N LYS A 243 -18.34 17.68 13.27
CA LYS A 243 -17.71 18.62 14.21
C LYS A 243 -17.89 20.07 13.78
N TYR A 244 -17.63 20.39 12.53
CA TYR A 244 -17.82 21.73 12.00
C TYR A 244 -19.27 22.20 12.18
N ASP A 245 -20.24 21.37 11.82
CA ASP A 245 -21.66 21.71 11.95
C ASP A 245 -22.08 21.95 13.42
N SER A 246 -21.40 21.34 14.38
CA SER A 246 -21.64 21.55 15.82
C SER A 246 -21.07 22.84 16.36
N LEU A 247 -20.20 23.54 15.63
CA LEU A 247 -19.58 24.78 16.09
C LEU A 247 -20.58 25.93 16.09
N THR A 248 -20.32 26.91 16.95
CA THR A 248 -21.11 28.17 16.97
C THR A 248 -20.83 28.99 15.71
N ASP A 249 -21.75 29.89 15.39
CA ASP A 249 -21.55 30.80 14.25
C ASP A 249 -20.30 31.68 14.42
N ALA A 250 -20.00 32.10 15.66
CA ALA A 250 -18.80 32.85 15.99
C ALA A 250 -17.51 32.02 15.73
N GLN A 251 -17.51 30.74 16.10
CA GLN A 251 -16.38 29.83 15.85
C GLN A 251 -16.20 29.59 14.36
N LYS A 252 -17.28 29.38 13.61
CA LYS A 252 -17.24 29.20 12.15
C LYS A 252 -16.71 30.44 11.46
N GLU A 253 -17.11 31.63 11.92
CA GLU A 253 -16.62 32.90 11.38
C GLU A 253 -15.13 33.10 11.68
N GLU A 254 -14.66 32.74 12.89
CA GLU A 254 -13.25 32.80 13.27
C GLU A 254 -12.40 31.83 12.41
N LEU A 255 -12.88 30.64 12.13
CA LEU A 255 -12.21 29.68 11.25
C LEU A 255 -12.10 30.22 9.82
N GLY A 256 -13.18 30.77 9.28
CA GLY A 256 -13.20 31.31 7.93
C GLY A 256 -13.19 30.23 6.84
N GLU A 257 -12.50 30.54 5.74
CA GLU A 257 -12.43 29.65 4.57
C GLU A 257 -11.49 28.46 4.76
N VAL A 258 -11.84 27.34 4.12
CA VAL A 258 -11.01 26.14 4.06
C VAL A 258 -9.78 26.38 3.18
N ASN A 259 -8.60 26.03 3.67
CA ASN A 259 -7.36 26.03 2.91
C ASN A 259 -7.01 24.64 2.40
N ASP A 260 -7.15 23.61 3.25
CA ASP A 260 -6.74 22.25 2.95
C ASP A 260 -7.48 21.24 3.82
N GLU A 261 -7.53 20.00 3.40
CA GLU A 261 -8.09 18.88 4.18
C GLU A 261 -7.45 17.58 3.79
N GLY A 262 -7.40 16.62 4.71
CA GLY A 262 -6.82 15.31 4.43
C GLY A 262 -6.77 14.42 5.65
N THR A 263 -5.99 13.36 5.53
CA THR A 263 -5.66 12.48 6.64
C THR A 263 -4.47 13.04 7.42
N THR A 264 -4.48 12.84 8.73
CA THR A 264 -3.37 13.22 9.60
C THR A 264 -2.21 12.23 9.44
N ARG A 265 -1.05 12.64 9.91
CA ARG A 265 0.04 11.70 10.22
C ARG A 265 -0.34 10.91 11.48
N GLU A 266 0.36 9.82 11.70
CA GLU A 266 0.23 9.05 12.93
C GLU A 266 0.89 9.81 14.10
N SER A 267 0.16 9.89 15.21
CA SER A 267 0.73 10.47 16.43
C SER A 267 1.67 9.49 17.12
N PRO A 268 2.50 9.95 18.09
CA PRO A 268 3.31 9.03 18.89
C PRO A 268 2.53 7.93 19.61
N ASP A 269 1.25 8.15 19.91
CA ASP A 269 0.36 7.16 20.51
C ASP A 269 -0.36 6.28 19.47
N GLY A 270 -0.07 6.45 18.20
CA GLY A 270 -0.64 5.66 17.11
C GLY A 270 -1.98 6.17 16.59
N THR A 271 -2.42 7.35 17.01
CA THR A 271 -3.69 7.94 16.57
C THR A 271 -3.58 8.49 15.16
N ARG A 272 -4.51 8.12 14.31
CA ARG A 272 -4.69 8.67 12.95
C ARG A 272 -6.12 9.16 12.80
N GLY A 273 -6.32 10.19 12.00
CA GLY A 273 -7.64 10.75 11.78
C GLY A 273 -7.67 11.69 10.59
N LEU A 274 -8.53 12.68 10.70
CA LEU A 274 -8.75 13.70 9.69
C LEU A 274 -8.40 15.08 10.23
N TYR A 275 -7.98 15.96 9.33
CA TYR A 275 -7.89 17.38 9.60
C TYR A 275 -8.57 18.17 8.48
N ARG A 276 -9.08 19.34 8.84
CA ARG A 276 -9.46 20.37 7.87
C ARG A 276 -8.85 21.67 8.34
N ASP A 277 -7.95 22.20 7.52
CA ASP A 277 -7.26 23.45 7.78
C ASP A 277 -8.07 24.61 7.24
N TYR A 278 -8.28 25.61 8.08
CA TYR A 278 -8.96 26.86 7.75
C TYR A 278 -7.99 28.03 7.90
N LYS A 279 -8.33 29.17 7.35
CA LYS A 279 -7.52 30.39 7.55
C LYS A 279 -7.36 30.75 9.01
N GLY A 280 -8.36 30.50 9.84
CA GLY A 280 -8.41 30.87 11.24
C GLY A 280 -8.22 29.71 12.23
N GLY A 281 -7.86 28.51 11.78
CA GLY A 281 -7.66 27.38 12.67
C GLY A 281 -7.75 26.03 12.00
N VAL A 282 -7.86 24.98 12.80
CA VAL A 282 -7.93 23.58 12.33
C VAL A 282 -9.02 22.83 13.08
N VAL A 283 -9.78 22.03 12.35
CA VAL A 283 -10.67 21.01 12.93
C VAL A 283 -10.00 19.65 12.75
N TYR A 284 -9.77 18.94 13.85
CA TYR A 284 -9.27 17.58 13.89
C TYR A 284 -10.38 16.59 14.24
N TRP A 285 -10.29 15.40 13.72
CA TRP A 285 -11.17 14.31 14.10
C TRP A 285 -10.40 12.98 14.13
N SER A 286 -10.67 12.17 15.16
CA SER A 286 -10.21 10.78 15.20
C SER A 286 -11.32 9.91 15.81
N ALA A 287 -11.27 8.60 15.55
CA ALA A 287 -12.20 7.66 16.14
C ALA A 287 -12.03 7.57 17.67
N GLU A 288 -10.80 7.75 18.14
CA GLU A 288 -10.48 7.70 19.58
C GLU A 288 -10.96 8.93 20.36
N HIS A 289 -10.82 10.13 19.75
CA HIS A 289 -11.03 11.39 20.47
C HIS A 289 -12.26 12.19 20.01
N GLY A 290 -12.86 11.78 18.88
CA GLY A 290 -13.90 12.58 18.24
C GLY A 290 -13.35 13.86 17.59
N GLY A 291 -14.22 14.83 17.36
CA GLY A 291 -13.84 16.11 16.75
C GLY A 291 -13.37 17.14 17.78
N ALA A 292 -12.37 17.95 17.40
CA ALA A 292 -11.86 19.06 18.22
C ALA A 292 -11.41 20.21 17.34
N VAL A 293 -11.51 21.44 17.83
CA VAL A 293 -11.13 22.66 17.13
C VAL A 293 -10.02 23.41 17.87
N ILE A 294 -9.06 23.93 17.12
CA ILE A 294 -8.01 24.82 17.61
C ILE A 294 -7.88 26.00 16.66
N PHE A 295 -7.69 27.20 17.22
CA PHE A 295 -7.67 28.44 16.44
C PHE A 295 -6.24 28.94 16.19
N SER A 296 -6.07 29.76 15.16
CA SER A 296 -4.78 30.33 14.73
C SER A 296 -4.32 31.40 15.69
N THR A 297 -3.72 30.97 16.79
CA THR A 297 -3.12 31.80 17.84
C THR A 297 -1.73 31.28 18.19
N GLY A 298 -1.10 31.87 19.22
CA GLY A 298 0.17 31.39 19.74
C GLY A 298 0.17 29.91 20.15
N VAL A 299 -0.98 29.38 20.59
CA VAL A 299 -1.14 27.97 20.93
C VAL A 299 -0.91 27.09 19.70
N LEU A 300 -1.60 27.37 18.59
CA LEU A 300 -1.42 26.62 17.34
C LEU A 300 -0.01 26.82 16.77
N ASN A 301 0.58 28.00 16.89
CA ASN A 301 1.94 28.27 16.44
C ASN A 301 2.97 27.37 17.16
N LEU A 302 2.85 27.20 18.47
CA LEU A 302 3.71 26.29 19.23
C LEU A 302 3.50 24.83 18.80
N TYR A 303 2.25 24.41 18.68
CA TYR A 303 1.91 23.06 18.22
C TYR A 303 2.50 22.78 16.83
N ALA A 304 2.34 23.71 15.90
CA ALA A 304 2.93 23.61 14.56
C ALA A 304 4.46 23.50 14.60
N SER A 305 5.12 24.27 15.46
CA SER A 305 6.58 24.26 15.59
C SER A 305 7.13 22.93 16.07
N THR A 306 6.31 22.11 16.73
CA THR A 306 6.70 20.79 17.24
C THR A 306 6.27 19.65 16.32
N GLY A 307 5.64 19.93 15.20
CA GLY A 307 5.26 18.93 14.18
C GLY A 307 3.79 18.52 14.20
N TYR A 308 2.91 19.33 14.73
CA TYR A 308 1.47 19.05 14.83
C TYR A 308 1.21 17.69 15.50
N GLU A 309 0.26 16.91 15.00
CA GLU A 309 -0.14 15.62 15.58
C GLU A 309 0.96 14.56 15.62
N SER A 310 1.94 14.65 14.73
CA SER A 310 3.10 13.72 14.73
C SER A 310 4.21 14.15 15.69
N GLY A 311 4.11 15.33 16.26
CA GLY A 311 5.07 15.88 17.22
C GLY A 311 4.85 15.36 18.64
N ARG A 312 5.64 15.90 19.56
CA ARG A 312 5.70 15.45 20.97
C ARG A 312 4.39 15.61 21.76
N TYR A 313 3.50 16.53 21.35
CA TYR A 313 2.18 16.68 22.02
C TYR A 313 1.16 15.66 21.59
N GLY A 314 1.32 15.07 20.40
CA GLY A 314 0.37 14.12 19.85
C GLY A 314 -0.89 14.78 19.29
N PHE A 315 -1.98 14.02 19.25
CA PHE A 315 -3.24 14.44 18.66
C PHE A 315 -4.01 15.40 19.59
N LEU A 316 -4.73 16.36 19.00
CA LEU A 316 -5.64 17.26 19.74
C LEU A 316 -6.84 16.44 20.22
N VAL A 317 -7.13 16.45 21.54
CA VAL A 317 -8.17 15.60 22.13
C VAL A 317 -9.43 16.35 22.55
N GLU A 318 -9.36 17.66 22.73
CA GLU A 318 -10.49 18.50 23.13
C GLU A 318 -10.48 19.84 22.38
N ASP A 319 -11.62 20.51 22.33
CA ASP A 319 -11.69 21.86 21.83
C ASP A 319 -10.78 22.79 22.64
N GLU A 320 -10.10 23.71 21.94
CA GLU A 320 -9.38 24.78 22.61
C GLU A 320 -10.35 25.59 23.49
N THR A 321 -9.99 25.73 24.75
CA THR A 321 -10.74 26.56 25.70
C THR A 321 -10.31 28.02 25.55
N VAL A 322 -11.27 28.92 25.38
CA VAL A 322 -11.04 30.36 25.30
C VAL A 322 -11.74 31.01 26.49
N ASN A 323 -10.98 31.60 27.38
CA ASN A 323 -11.49 32.24 28.58
C ASN A 323 -11.88 33.70 28.32
N ALA A 324 -12.71 34.29 29.20
CA ALA A 324 -13.20 35.65 29.07
C ALA A 324 -12.08 36.72 29.08
N ASP A 325 -10.95 36.43 29.72
CA ASP A 325 -9.77 37.30 29.77
C ASP A 325 -8.87 37.18 28.53
N GLY A 326 -9.24 36.33 27.58
CA GLY A 326 -8.46 36.07 26.37
C GLY A 326 -7.39 34.99 26.52
N SER A 327 -7.22 34.40 27.70
CA SER A 327 -6.34 33.25 27.89
C SER A 327 -6.92 32.01 27.20
N ARG A 328 -6.04 31.09 26.77
CA ARG A 328 -6.40 29.91 26.00
C ARG A 328 -5.67 28.68 26.50
N GLU A 329 -6.30 27.52 26.29
CA GLU A 329 -5.71 26.22 26.63
C GLU A 329 -6.16 25.17 25.60
N ALA A 330 -5.18 24.41 25.08
CA ALA A 330 -5.43 23.25 24.25
C ALA A 330 -4.84 22.00 24.89
N VAL A 331 -5.64 20.92 24.89
CA VAL A 331 -5.27 19.62 25.48
C VAL A 331 -4.99 18.61 24.37
N PHE A 332 -3.84 17.98 24.47
CA PHE A 332 -3.35 16.98 23.52
C PHE A 332 -3.11 15.64 24.23
N GLU A 333 -2.86 14.60 23.46
CA GLU A 333 -2.62 13.25 24.01
C GLU A 333 -1.49 13.22 25.05
N ARG A 334 -0.45 14.02 24.86
CA ARG A 334 0.77 13.99 25.68
C ARG A 334 1.08 15.29 26.40
N GLY A 335 0.17 16.21 26.44
CA GLY A 335 0.43 17.48 27.11
C GLY A 335 -0.60 18.54 26.84
N THR A 336 -0.29 19.74 27.31
CA THR A 336 -1.16 20.90 27.27
C THR A 336 -0.37 22.12 26.81
N ILE A 337 -0.96 22.97 25.98
CA ILE A 337 -0.40 24.26 25.60
C ILE A 337 -1.37 25.34 26.07
N THR A 338 -0.83 26.33 26.77
CA THR A 338 -1.59 27.46 27.30
C THR A 338 -1.05 28.78 26.74
N MET A 339 -1.93 29.77 26.67
CA MET A 339 -1.57 31.14 26.35
C MET A 339 -2.27 32.03 27.37
N ASP A 340 -1.52 32.91 28.05
CA ASP A 340 -2.09 33.88 28.98
C ASP A 340 -2.75 35.06 28.24
N SER A 341 -3.38 35.94 28.99
CA SER A 341 -4.07 37.12 28.44
C SER A 341 -3.11 38.11 27.75
N ASP A 342 -1.82 38.05 28.04
CA ASP A 342 -0.79 38.87 27.42
C ASP A 342 -0.17 38.22 26.16
N GLY A 343 -0.61 37.00 25.81
CA GLY A 343 -0.12 36.27 24.65
C GLY A 343 1.11 35.42 24.89
N ASN A 344 1.53 35.23 26.14
CA ASN A 344 2.65 34.36 26.47
C ASN A 344 2.23 32.87 26.40
N VAL A 345 2.96 32.09 25.63
CA VAL A 345 2.64 30.69 25.36
C VAL A 345 3.52 29.77 26.18
N THR A 346 2.93 28.77 26.84
CA THR A 346 3.64 27.78 27.64
C THR A 346 3.16 26.38 27.28
N GLY A 347 4.09 25.49 26.97
CA GLY A 347 3.81 24.08 26.75
C GLY A 347 4.21 23.24 27.96
N SER A 348 3.39 22.21 28.27
CA SER A 348 3.66 21.25 29.33
C SER A 348 3.40 19.85 28.82
N LEU A 349 4.41 18.97 28.89
CA LEU A 349 4.29 17.57 28.52
C LEU A 349 3.98 16.72 29.74
N GLU A 350 3.11 15.73 29.57
CA GLU A 350 2.86 14.69 30.57
C GLU A 350 3.97 13.63 30.49
N ASP A 351 4.41 13.11 31.64
CA ASP A 351 5.43 12.07 31.77
C ASP A 351 4.90 10.68 31.38
#